data_af20478c598712f5c13de6317f7b5bf7
#
_entry.id   af20478c598712f5c13de6317f7b5bf7
#
_cell.length_a   1.000
_cell.length_b   1.000
_cell.length_c   1.000
_cell.angle_alpha   90.00
_cell.angle_beta   90.00
_cell.angle_gamma   90.00
#
_symmetry.space_group_name_H-M   'P 1'
#
loop_
_entity.id
_entity.type
_entity.pdbx_description
1 polymer ?
#
loop_
_entity_poly.entity_id
_entity_poly.type
_entity_poly.pdbx_seq_one_letter_code
_entity_poly.pdbx_strand_id
1 'polypeptide(L)'
;CNEAHRFLVAEQLRAARIEKARILLEPAGRNSAPAIAAAALLVRDAAPDAVLWILAADHAIADVAKLHAALDQAVVAARQGMIVTFGMRPTGPETGYGYIETGAGLPEAPGVSAVARFVEKPDARTAADFLAGGRHLWNSGMFVATAATLLAELAAHAPAVLTAVEPAMAGATADLDFQRLAVEPFLAAPAISIDYAVMERTAKAAVVPADIGWSDLGSWSALWDAAAAARDAEGNVGVGPVEIVASRGCYVRSEGILTGVVGLEDIVVVTTDDAVLVAPRARAQDVKLLVDRLRAAGRPEATGHRRVYRPWGHYEGLIQGN
;
A
#
# COMPACT_ATOMS: atom_id res chain seq x y z
N CYS A 1 1.24 2.11 -12.36
CA CYS A 1 0.58 3.18 -11.59
C CYS A 1 -0.60 3.77 -12.38
N ASN A 2 -1.50 4.49 -11.69
CA ASN A 2 -2.57 5.23 -12.35
C ASN A 2 -2.00 6.38 -13.20
N GLU A 3 -2.65 6.67 -14.33
CA GLU A 3 -2.24 7.73 -15.26
C GLU A 3 -2.11 9.11 -14.59
N ALA A 4 -2.94 9.40 -13.60
CA ALA A 4 -2.88 10.67 -12.87
C ALA A 4 -1.56 10.87 -12.11
N HIS A 5 -0.89 9.79 -11.71
CA HIS A 5 0.36 9.82 -10.94
C HIS A 5 1.64 9.66 -11.77
N ARG A 6 1.53 9.51 -13.11
CA ARG A 6 2.65 9.15 -13.99
C ARG A 6 3.87 10.06 -13.85
N PHE A 7 3.67 11.37 -13.77
CA PHE A 7 4.76 12.33 -13.69
C PHE A 7 5.42 12.35 -12.32
N LEU A 8 4.62 12.18 -11.26
CA LEU A 8 5.14 12.08 -9.90
C LEU A 8 6.01 10.83 -9.74
N VAL A 9 5.54 9.69 -10.26
CA VAL A 9 6.30 8.43 -10.24
C VAL A 9 7.59 8.56 -11.05
N ALA A 10 7.53 9.11 -12.26
CA ALA A 10 8.71 9.30 -13.10
C ALA A 10 9.74 10.23 -12.44
N GLU A 11 9.29 11.32 -11.78
CA GLU A 11 10.17 12.24 -11.05
C GLU A 11 10.83 11.58 -9.84
N GLN A 12 10.08 10.82 -9.05
CA GLN A 12 10.62 10.09 -7.90
C GLN A 12 11.64 9.03 -8.32
N LEU A 13 11.38 8.28 -9.39
CA LEU A 13 12.34 7.32 -9.94
C LEU A 13 13.64 8.00 -10.41
N ARG A 14 13.51 9.15 -11.07
CA ARG A 14 14.66 9.96 -11.49
C ARG A 14 15.47 10.48 -10.30
N ALA A 15 14.78 11.00 -9.27
CA ALA A 15 15.42 11.44 -8.03
C ALA A 15 16.14 10.30 -7.32
N ALA A 16 15.59 9.08 -7.35
CA ALA A 16 16.20 7.87 -6.84
C ALA A 16 17.29 7.29 -7.76
N ARG A 17 17.57 7.92 -8.92
CA ARG A 17 18.54 7.47 -9.94
C ARG A 17 18.23 6.08 -10.51
N ILE A 18 16.94 5.74 -10.65
CA ILE A 18 16.47 4.50 -11.25
C ILE A 18 16.20 4.75 -12.74
N GLU A 19 17.19 4.49 -13.60
CA GLU A 19 17.16 4.85 -15.02
C GLU A 19 16.43 3.82 -15.91
N LYS A 20 16.22 2.59 -15.43
CA LYS A 20 15.68 1.48 -16.25
C LYS A 20 14.30 1.03 -15.80
N ALA A 21 13.55 1.88 -15.10
CA ALA A 21 12.20 1.56 -14.70
C ALA A 21 11.26 1.52 -15.93
N ARG A 22 10.37 0.54 -15.94
CA ARG A 22 9.24 0.49 -16.90
C ARG A 22 7.99 0.92 -16.15
N ILE A 23 7.35 1.98 -16.62
CA ILE A 23 6.15 2.54 -15.97
C ILE A 23 4.93 2.14 -16.79
N LEU A 24 4.16 1.17 -16.26
CA LEU A 24 2.86 0.79 -16.81
C LEU A 24 1.79 1.75 -16.31
N LEU A 25 1.01 2.33 -17.22
CA LEU A 25 -0.06 3.26 -16.90
C LEU A 25 -1.42 2.57 -16.98
N GLU A 26 -2.10 2.53 -15.85
CA GLU A 26 -3.49 2.11 -15.74
C GLU A 26 -4.42 3.29 -16.06
N PRO A 27 -5.39 3.12 -16.97
CA PRO A 27 -6.34 4.18 -17.30
C PRO A 27 -7.29 4.52 -16.15
N ALA A 28 -7.51 3.57 -15.23
CA ALA A 28 -8.23 3.76 -13.97
C ALA A 28 -7.77 2.72 -12.95
N GLY A 29 -7.90 3.03 -11.65
CA GLY A 29 -7.60 2.08 -10.59
C GLY A 29 -8.57 0.89 -10.59
N ARG A 30 -8.03 -0.33 -10.61
CA ARG A 30 -8.78 -1.59 -10.53
C ARG A 30 -8.32 -2.47 -9.38
N ASN A 31 -7.76 -1.85 -8.32
CA ASN A 31 -7.15 -2.55 -7.20
C ASN A 31 -5.89 -3.35 -7.61
N SER A 32 -5.33 -4.18 -6.74
CA SER A 32 -4.00 -4.76 -6.94
C SER A 32 -3.95 -5.95 -7.90
N ALA A 33 -5.01 -6.78 -8.02
CA ALA A 33 -4.93 -7.96 -8.87
C ALA A 33 -4.72 -7.67 -10.37
N PRO A 34 -5.42 -6.71 -11.01
CA PRO A 34 -5.14 -6.35 -12.40
C PRO A 34 -3.76 -5.74 -12.61
N ALA A 35 -3.27 -4.91 -11.67
CA ALA A 35 -1.93 -4.34 -11.73
C ALA A 35 -0.84 -5.42 -11.67
N ILE A 36 -0.98 -6.38 -10.76
CA ILE A 36 -0.08 -7.53 -10.61
C ILE A 36 -0.14 -8.43 -11.85
N ALA A 37 -1.33 -8.67 -12.40
CA ALA A 37 -1.50 -9.44 -13.64
C ALA A 37 -0.75 -8.78 -14.80
N ALA A 38 -0.87 -7.46 -14.98
CA ALA A 38 -0.16 -6.72 -16.03
C ALA A 38 1.36 -6.81 -15.86
N ALA A 39 1.87 -6.66 -14.63
CA ALA A 39 3.29 -6.80 -14.33
C ALA A 39 3.78 -8.24 -14.58
N ALA A 40 3.02 -9.26 -14.17
CA ALA A 40 3.38 -10.66 -14.40
C ALA A 40 3.40 -11.03 -15.88
N LEU A 41 2.45 -10.56 -16.69
CA LEU A 41 2.44 -10.73 -18.14
C LEU A 41 3.68 -10.09 -18.78
N LEU A 42 4.00 -8.85 -18.40
CA LEU A 42 5.17 -8.14 -18.89
C LEU A 42 6.47 -8.89 -18.62
N VAL A 43 6.61 -9.43 -17.41
CA VAL A 43 7.82 -10.15 -16.99
C VAL A 43 7.90 -11.52 -17.62
N ARG A 44 6.77 -12.25 -17.73
CA ARG A 44 6.71 -13.57 -18.37
C ARG A 44 7.28 -13.52 -19.80
N ASP A 45 6.92 -12.51 -20.56
CA ASP A 45 7.33 -12.40 -21.97
C ASP A 45 8.83 -12.11 -22.11
N ALA A 46 9.44 -11.49 -21.09
CA ALA A 46 10.87 -11.17 -21.08
C ALA A 46 11.74 -12.23 -20.39
N ALA A 47 11.23 -12.85 -19.30
CA ALA A 47 11.95 -13.82 -18.48
C ALA A 47 10.93 -14.72 -17.74
N PRO A 48 10.52 -15.85 -18.32
CA PRO A 48 9.46 -16.72 -17.75
C PRO A 48 9.70 -17.20 -16.33
N ASP A 49 10.95 -17.43 -15.95
CA ASP A 49 11.36 -17.93 -14.64
C ASP A 49 11.69 -16.81 -13.64
N ALA A 50 11.47 -15.55 -14.02
CA ALA A 50 11.74 -14.44 -13.13
C ALA A 50 10.82 -14.46 -11.91
N VAL A 51 11.41 -14.17 -10.76
CA VAL A 51 10.70 -13.94 -9.51
C VAL A 51 10.32 -12.46 -9.42
N LEU A 52 9.05 -12.19 -9.21
CA LEU A 52 8.54 -10.85 -8.94
C LEU A 52 8.53 -10.61 -7.44
N TRP A 53 9.03 -9.46 -7.04
CA TRP A 53 8.81 -8.91 -5.71
C TRP A 53 7.85 -7.75 -5.82
N ILE A 54 6.64 -7.93 -5.31
CA ILE A 54 5.52 -6.99 -5.38
C ILE A 54 5.51 -6.18 -4.09
N LEU A 55 5.61 -4.87 -4.22
CA LEU A 55 5.68 -3.92 -3.11
C LEU A 55 4.63 -2.84 -3.29
N ALA A 56 4.00 -2.42 -2.20
CA ALA A 56 3.26 -1.16 -2.15
C ALA A 56 4.24 0.02 -2.15
N ALA A 57 3.88 1.11 -2.83
CA ALA A 57 4.74 2.29 -2.98
C ALA A 57 4.69 3.25 -1.77
N ASP A 58 3.74 3.05 -0.86
CA ASP A 58 3.39 3.94 0.24
C ASP A 58 3.63 3.35 1.64
N HIS A 59 4.21 2.15 1.73
CA HIS A 59 4.56 1.53 3.01
C HIS A 59 5.91 2.04 3.54
N ALA A 60 6.05 2.09 4.86
CA ALA A 60 7.32 2.37 5.54
C ALA A 60 7.95 1.08 6.07
N ILE A 61 9.28 1.00 5.98
CA ILE A 61 10.08 -0.12 6.48
C ILE A 61 11.30 0.48 7.19
N ALA A 62 11.45 0.17 8.48
CA ALA A 62 12.54 0.72 9.27
C ALA A 62 13.85 -0.09 9.10
N ASP A 63 13.77 -1.39 8.92
CA ASP A 63 14.93 -2.29 8.82
C ASP A 63 14.99 -2.99 7.45
N VAL A 64 15.62 -2.30 6.49
CA VAL A 64 15.78 -2.80 5.12
C VAL A 64 16.68 -4.04 5.06
N ALA A 65 17.66 -4.18 5.98
CA ALA A 65 18.53 -5.35 5.99
C ALA A 65 17.76 -6.63 6.37
N LYS A 66 16.89 -6.55 7.38
CA LYS A 66 16.00 -7.66 7.73
C LYS A 66 15.00 -7.96 6.62
N LEU A 67 14.49 -6.94 5.91
CA LEU A 67 13.62 -7.15 4.76
C LEU A 67 14.34 -7.95 3.67
N HIS A 68 15.58 -7.62 3.34
CA HIS A 68 16.35 -8.37 2.33
C HIS A 68 16.61 -9.82 2.78
N ALA A 69 16.93 -10.04 4.07
CA ALA A 69 17.09 -11.41 4.57
C ALA A 69 15.79 -12.23 4.49
N ALA A 70 14.64 -11.60 4.77
CA ALA A 70 13.34 -12.24 4.60
C ALA A 70 13.01 -12.49 3.11
N LEU A 71 13.40 -11.57 2.21
CA LEU A 71 13.27 -11.74 0.76
C LEU A 71 14.05 -12.96 0.25
N ASP A 72 15.28 -13.17 0.72
CA ASP A 72 16.08 -14.32 0.32
C ASP A 72 15.37 -15.64 0.65
N GLN A 73 14.74 -15.74 1.81
CA GLN A 73 13.92 -16.90 2.20
C GLN A 73 12.67 -17.02 1.31
N ALA A 74 11.99 -15.92 1.04
CA ALA A 74 10.78 -15.89 0.21
C ALA A 74 11.07 -16.34 -1.24
N VAL A 75 12.21 -15.95 -1.81
CA VAL A 75 12.63 -16.33 -3.17
C VAL A 75 12.81 -17.83 -3.30
N VAL A 76 13.34 -18.51 -2.27
CA VAL A 76 13.49 -19.98 -2.28
C VAL A 76 12.12 -20.65 -2.42
N ALA A 77 11.14 -20.27 -1.62
CA ALA A 77 9.79 -20.84 -1.69
C ALA A 77 9.04 -20.42 -2.96
N ALA A 78 9.23 -19.19 -3.44
CA ALA A 78 8.62 -18.71 -4.68
C ALA A 78 9.07 -19.54 -5.90
N ARG A 79 10.34 -19.93 -5.96
CA ARG A 79 10.87 -20.82 -7.02
C ARG A 79 10.32 -22.25 -6.96
N GLN A 80 9.74 -22.64 -5.82
CA GLN A 80 9.02 -23.90 -5.64
C GLN A 80 7.52 -23.77 -5.99
N GLY A 81 7.10 -22.64 -6.55
CA GLY A 81 5.73 -22.40 -6.99
C GLY A 81 4.80 -21.85 -5.91
N MET A 82 5.35 -21.33 -4.79
CA MET A 82 4.56 -20.65 -3.76
C MET A 82 4.36 -19.16 -4.08
N ILE A 83 3.28 -18.59 -3.56
CA ILE A 83 3.09 -17.14 -3.43
C ILE A 83 3.39 -16.79 -1.97
N VAL A 84 4.50 -16.13 -1.75
CA VAL A 84 5.00 -15.84 -0.41
C VAL A 84 4.66 -14.41 -0.01
N THR A 85 4.07 -14.23 1.16
CA THR A 85 3.90 -12.91 1.77
C THR A 85 4.77 -12.75 3.03
N PHE A 86 4.90 -11.51 3.52
CA PHE A 86 5.63 -11.23 4.75
C PHE A 86 4.63 -10.97 5.87
N GLY A 87 4.76 -11.75 6.93
CA GLY A 87 3.87 -11.71 8.08
C GLY A 87 4.44 -10.89 9.23
N MET A 88 3.75 -9.82 9.62
CA MET A 88 4.15 -8.95 10.73
C MET A 88 3.49 -9.41 12.03
N ARG A 89 4.22 -9.30 13.14
CA ARG A 89 3.65 -9.62 14.47
C ARG A 89 2.60 -8.57 14.82
N PRO A 90 1.34 -8.97 15.12
CA PRO A 90 0.31 -8.04 15.55
C PRO A 90 0.65 -7.37 16.89
N THR A 91 0.47 -6.06 16.96
CA THR A 91 0.61 -5.25 18.19
C THR A 91 -0.74 -4.75 18.70
N GLY A 92 -1.81 -4.94 17.91
CA GLY A 92 -3.19 -4.57 18.24
C GLY A 92 -4.21 -5.32 17.38
N PRO A 93 -5.52 -5.20 17.67
CA PRO A 93 -6.58 -5.84 16.90
C PRO A 93 -7.01 -4.99 15.70
N GLU A 94 -6.09 -4.74 14.76
CA GLU A 94 -6.33 -3.92 13.57
C GLU A 94 -7.33 -4.57 12.62
N THR A 95 -8.38 -3.86 12.26
CA THR A 95 -9.41 -4.32 11.31
C THR A 95 -9.13 -3.90 9.88
N GLY A 96 -8.12 -3.06 9.66
CA GLY A 96 -7.67 -2.61 8.36
C GLY A 96 -6.74 -3.59 7.64
N TYR A 97 -6.22 -4.60 8.36
CA TYR A 97 -5.22 -5.54 7.85
C TYR A 97 -5.80 -6.93 7.59
N GLY A 98 -5.15 -7.66 6.69
CA GLY A 98 -5.32 -9.10 6.58
C GLY A 98 -4.58 -9.85 7.70
N TYR A 99 -5.11 -11.00 8.10
CA TYR A 99 -4.52 -11.89 9.11
C TYR A 99 -4.18 -13.23 8.50
N ILE A 100 -3.00 -13.74 8.85
CA ILE A 100 -2.44 -14.98 8.33
C ILE A 100 -2.25 -15.95 9.51
N GLU A 101 -2.95 -17.06 9.51
CA GLU A 101 -2.66 -18.18 10.39
C GLU A 101 -1.53 -19.03 9.80
N THR A 102 -0.43 -19.16 10.52
CA THR A 102 0.73 -19.92 10.08
C THR A 102 0.47 -21.42 10.19
N GLY A 103 0.77 -22.15 9.12
CA GLY A 103 0.70 -23.61 9.05
C GLY A 103 2.06 -24.28 9.27
N ALA A 104 2.24 -25.44 8.64
CA ALA A 104 3.49 -26.19 8.73
C ALA A 104 4.64 -25.45 8.02
N GLY A 105 5.85 -25.56 8.56
CA GLY A 105 7.06 -25.09 7.90
C GLY A 105 7.31 -25.81 6.59
N LEU A 106 7.84 -25.12 5.61
CA LEU A 106 8.22 -25.70 4.32
C LEU A 106 9.62 -26.35 4.43
N PRO A 107 9.75 -27.67 4.25
CA PRO A 107 11.03 -28.37 4.48
C PRO A 107 12.18 -27.84 3.62
N GLU A 108 11.89 -27.46 2.38
CA GLU A 108 12.89 -26.99 1.41
C GLU A 108 13.06 -25.48 1.40
N ALA A 109 12.34 -24.74 2.26
CA ALA A 109 12.45 -23.29 2.43
C ALA A 109 12.47 -22.91 3.92
N PRO A 110 13.60 -23.11 4.61
CA PRO A 110 13.72 -22.81 6.04
C PRO A 110 13.32 -21.38 6.36
N GLY A 111 12.52 -21.19 7.44
CA GLY A 111 11.98 -19.89 7.82
C GLY A 111 10.67 -19.52 7.12
N VAL A 112 10.22 -20.30 6.16
CA VAL A 112 8.93 -20.10 5.48
C VAL A 112 7.93 -21.15 5.95
N SER A 113 6.69 -20.75 6.19
CA SER A 113 5.58 -21.65 6.55
C SER A 113 4.47 -21.56 5.51
N ALA A 114 3.74 -22.65 5.30
CA ALA A 114 2.49 -22.59 4.56
C ALA A 114 1.48 -21.71 5.30
N VAL A 115 0.58 -21.07 4.56
CA VAL A 115 -0.57 -20.35 5.15
C VAL A 115 -1.67 -21.36 5.40
N ALA A 116 -2.06 -21.54 6.67
CA ALA A 116 -3.18 -22.40 7.03
C ALA A 116 -4.52 -21.70 6.77
N ARG A 117 -4.59 -20.39 6.99
CA ARG A 117 -5.77 -19.58 6.75
C ARG A 117 -5.37 -18.13 6.50
N PHE A 118 -6.04 -17.49 5.54
CA PHE A 118 -5.93 -16.07 5.26
C PHE A 118 -7.30 -15.42 5.43
N VAL A 119 -7.37 -14.29 6.14
CA VAL A 119 -8.61 -13.56 6.38
C VAL A 119 -8.33 -12.08 6.19
N GLU A 120 -8.89 -11.50 5.13
CA GLU A 120 -8.73 -10.07 4.83
C GLU A 120 -9.75 -9.24 5.63
N LYS A 121 -9.25 -8.24 6.35
CA LYS A 121 -10.04 -7.23 7.08
C LYS A 121 -11.15 -7.82 7.95
N PRO A 122 -10.81 -8.60 8.98
CA PRO A 122 -11.80 -9.18 9.89
C PRO A 122 -12.55 -8.11 10.67
N ASP A 123 -13.68 -8.48 11.24
CA ASP A 123 -14.37 -7.62 12.20
C ASP A 123 -13.55 -7.46 13.51
N ALA A 124 -13.90 -6.47 14.34
CA ALA A 124 -13.15 -6.13 15.55
C ALA A 124 -13.07 -7.29 16.57
N ARG A 125 -14.12 -8.12 16.67
CA ARG A 125 -14.15 -9.29 17.55
C ARG A 125 -13.17 -10.36 17.06
N THR A 126 -13.24 -10.68 15.78
CA THR A 126 -12.34 -11.65 15.13
C THR A 126 -10.89 -11.20 15.21
N ALA A 127 -10.59 -9.91 14.99
CA ALA A 127 -9.25 -9.36 15.13
C ALA A 127 -8.72 -9.49 16.57
N ALA A 128 -9.54 -9.21 17.57
CA ALA A 128 -9.19 -9.39 18.99
C ALA A 128 -8.92 -10.88 19.35
N ASP A 129 -9.74 -11.79 18.84
CA ASP A 129 -9.56 -13.23 19.03
C ASP A 129 -8.26 -13.72 18.38
N PHE A 130 -7.91 -13.21 17.20
CA PHE A 130 -6.64 -13.54 16.51
C PHE A 130 -5.43 -13.03 17.29
N LEU A 131 -5.49 -11.80 17.81
CA LEU A 131 -4.44 -11.24 18.65
C LEU A 131 -4.23 -12.07 19.93
N ALA A 132 -5.32 -12.39 20.64
CA ALA A 132 -5.28 -13.19 21.87
C ALA A 132 -4.75 -14.61 21.63
N GLY A 133 -5.05 -15.20 20.48
CA GLY A 133 -4.59 -16.54 20.10
C GLY A 133 -3.10 -16.64 19.79
N GLY A 134 -2.42 -15.53 19.46
CA GLY A 134 -0.97 -15.45 19.25
C GLY A 134 -0.41 -16.23 18.05
N ARG A 135 -1.27 -16.82 17.20
CA ARG A 135 -0.88 -17.66 16.05
C ARG A 135 -1.03 -16.95 14.70
N HIS A 136 -1.51 -15.72 14.72
CA HIS A 136 -1.77 -14.95 13.52
C HIS A 136 -0.70 -13.87 13.35
N LEU A 137 -0.37 -13.60 12.08
CA LEU A 137 0.47 -12.50 11.65
C LEU A 137 -0.39 -11.54 10.81
N TRP A 138 -0.06 -10.25 10.79
CA TRP A 138 -0.63 -9.32 9.82
C TRP A 138 -0.04 -9.56 8.44
N ASN A 139 -0.86 -9.52 7.42
CA ASN A 139 -0.42 -9.49 6.03
C ASN A 139 0.13 -8.11 5.69
N SER A 140 1.37 -8.06 5.23
CA SER A 140 2.00 -6.80 4.80
C SER A 140 1.53 -6.29 3.43
N GLY A 141 0.84 -7.13 2.64
CA GLY A 141 0.51 -6.80 1.26
C GLY A 141 1.70 -6.83 0.29
N MET A 142 2.86 -7.29 0.76
CA MET A 142 4.03 -7.54 -0.09
C MET A 142 4.05 -9.02 -0.48
N PHE A 143 4.35 -9.32 -1.75
CA PHE A 143 4.34 -10.69 -2.25
C PHE A 143 5.59 -11.01 -3.08
N VAL A 144 6.03 -12.28 -3.00
CA VAL A 144 7.13 -12.82 -3.82
C VAL A 144 6.63 -14.09 -4.50
N ALA A 145 6.67 -14.13 -5.82
CA ALA A 145 6.27 -15.30 -6.60
C ALA A 145 6.88 -15.27 -8.00
N THR A 146 6.91 -16.39 -8.71
CA THR A 146 7.23 -16.37 -10.13
C THR A 146 6.07 -15.82 -10.94
N ALA A 147 6.35 -15.20 -12.10
CA ALA A 147 5.33 -14.76 -13.03
C ALA A 147 4.38 -15.90 -13.42
N ALA A 148 4.92 -17.08 -13.67
CA ALA A 148 4.16 -18.28 -14.01
C ALA A 148 3.18 -18.68 -12.91
N THR A 149 3.64 -18.69 -11.64
CA THR A 149 2.78 -19.02 -10.49
C THR A 149 1.64 -18.00 -10.34
N LEU A 150 1.94 -16.70 -10.40
CA LEU A 150 0.92 -15.64 -10.28
C LEU A 150 -0.15 -15.76 -11.37
N LEU A 151 0.26 -15.95 -12.63
CA LEU A 151 -0.68 -16.09 -13.74
C LEU A 151 -1.51 -17.37 -13.65
N ALA A 152 -0.91 -18.48 -13.23
CA ALA A 152 -1.64 -19.73 -13.03
C ALA A 152 -2.69 -19.62 -11.92
N GLU A 153 -2.36 -19.00 -10.78
CA GLU A 153 -3.29 -18.82 -9.67
C GLU A 153 -4.39 -17.78 -10.00
N LEU A 154 -4.06 -16.73 -10.75
CA LEU A 154 -5.07 -15.79 -11.27
C LEU A 154 -6.01 -16.49 -12.26
N ALA A 155 -5.50 -17.37 -13.14
CA ALA A 155 -6.33 -18.14 -14.05
C ALA A 155 -7.28 -19.10 -13.31
N ALA A 156 -6.81 -19.71 -12.23
CA ALA A 156 -7.59 -20.65 -11.44
C ALA A 156 -8.67 -19.98 -10.58
N HIS A 157 -8.34 -18.85 -9.95
CA HIS A 157 -9.18 -18.24 -8.90
C HIS A 157 -9.88 -16.94 -9.31
N ALA A 158 -9.36 -16.22 -10.31
CA ALA A 158 -9.89 -14.95 -10.79
C ALA A 158 -9.72 -14.80 -12.32
N PRO A 159 -10.21 -15.73 -13.15
CA PRO A 159 -9.97 -15.74 -14.61
C PRO A 159 -10.44 -14.45 -15.30
N ALA A 160 -11.46 -13.80 -14.79
CA ALA A 160 -11.97 -12.52 -15.35
C ALA A 160 -10.91 -11.40 -15.32
N VAL A 161 -9.94 -11.46 -14.39
CA VAL A 161 -8.82 -10.51 -14.34
C VAL A 161 -7.94 -10.70 -15.58
N LEU A 162 -7.53 -11.93 -15.89
CA LEU A 162 -6.69 -12.22 -17.05
C LEU A 162 -7.41 -11.95 -18.36
N THR A 163 -8.70 -12.35 -18.47
CA THR A 163 -9.52 -12.08 -19.66
C THR A 163 -9.54 -10.59 -20.03
N ALA A 164 -9.47 -9.70 -19.05
CA ALA A 164 -9.44 -8.27 -19.27
C ALA A 164 -8.01 -7.71 -19.47
N VAL A 165 -7.04 -8.22 -18.68
CA VAL A 165 -5.69 -7.65 -18.67
C VAL A 165 -4.84 -8.13 -19.84
N GLU A 166 -5.00 -9.37 -20.32
CA GLU A 166 -4.26 -9.86 -21.50
C GLU A 166 -4.49 -9.01 -22.74
N PRO A 167 -5.73 -8.73 -23.16
CA PRO A 167 -5.95 -7.84 -24.30
C PRO A 167 -5.53 -6.38 -24.02
N ALA A 168 -5.61 -5.93 -22.75
CA ALA A 168 -5.12 -4.61 -22.37
C ALA A 168 -3.60 -4.48 -22.56
N MET A 169 -2.85 -5.53 -22.21
CA MET A 169 -1.40 -5.60 -22.43
C MET A 169 -1.04 -5.74 -23.90
N ALA A 170 -1.76 -6.59 -24.66
CA ALA A 170 -1.53 -6.79 -26.09
C ALA A 170 -1.78 -5.51 -26.92
N GLY A 171 -2.74 -4.70 -26.53
CA GLY A 171 -3.05 -3.40 -27.13
C GLY A 171 -2.31 -2.22 -26.50
N ALA A 172 -1.33 -2.47 -25.64
CA ALA A 172 -0.60 -1.40 -24.97
C ALA A 172 0.28 -0.61 -25.94
N THR A 173 0.33 0.71 -25.75
CA THR A 173 1.10 1.64 -26.59
C THR A 173 2.23 2.29 -25.80
N ALA A 174 3.37 2.48 -26.46
CA ALA A 174 4.49 3.23 -25.90
C ALA A 174 4.20 4.74 -25.97
N ASP A 175 4.49 5.46 -24.91
CA ASP A 175 4.41 6.92 -24.81
C ASP A 175 5.61 7.43 -24.01
N LEU A 176 6.70 7.74 -24.71
CA LEU A 176 7.99 8.11 -24.10
C LEU A 176 8.47 7.03 -23.10
N ASP A 177 8.59 7.40 -21.82
CA ASP A 177 9.04 6.52 -20.73
C ASP A 177 7.90 5.63 -20.19
N PHE A 178 6.70 5.77 -20.74
CA PHE A 178 5.50 5.09 -20.26
C PHE A 178 5.02 4.02 -21.23
N GLN A 179 4.35 3.02 -20.69
CA GLN A 179 3.58 2.04 -21.45
C GLN A 179 2.11 2.14 -21.02
N ARG A 180 1.25 2.63 -21.91
CA ARG A 180 -0.19 2.80 -21.66
C ARG A 180 -0.93 1.51 -21.96
N LEU A 181 -1.66 0.99 -21.00
CA LEU A 181 -2.57 -0.12 -21.23
C LEU A 181 -3.76 0.30 -22.08
N ALA A 182 -4.27 -0.61 -22.93
CA ALA A 182 -5.47 -0.35 -23.72
C ALA A 182 -6.67 -0.11 -22.79
N VAL A 183 -7.39 1.00 -23.01
CA VAL A 183 -8.38 1.55 -22.06
C VAL A 183 -9.56 0.61 -21.88
N GLU A 184 -10.27 0.27 -22.96
CA GLU A 184 -11.51 -0.49 -22.88
C GLU A 184 -11.34 -1.88 -22.24
N PRO A 185 -10.36 -2.71 -22.65
CA PRO A 185 -10.13 -4.01 -22.02
C PRO A 185 -9.78 -3.88 -20.54
N PHE A 186 -8.92 -2.91 -20.17
CA PHE A 186 -8.51 -2.75 -18.77
C PHE A 186 -9.67 -2.29 -17.87
N LEU A 187 -10.55 -1.40 -18.37
CA LEU A 187 -11.75 -0.97 -17.64
C LEU A 187 -12.75 -2.09 -17.40
N ALA A 188 -12.73 -3.15 -18.22
CA ALA A 188 -13.54 -4.35 -18.01
C ALA A 188 -13.04 -5.25 -16.88
N ALA A 189 -11.79 -5.05 -16.40
CA ALA A 189 -11.24 -5.84 -15.31
C ALA A 189 -12.03 -5.62 -14.00
N PRO A 190 -12.31 -6.68 -13.22
CA PRO A 190 -12.91 -6.53 -11.91
C PRO A 190 -11.98 -5.74 -10.99
N ALA A 191 -12.54 -4.81 -10.20
CA ALA A 191 -11.78 -4.05 -9.20
C ALA A 191 -11.61 -4.88 -7.93
N ILE A 192 -10.62 -5.76 -7.90
CA ILE A 192 -10.37 -6.72 -6.82
C ILE A 192 -8.90 -6.74 -6.40
N SER A 193 -8.62 -6.88 -5.10
CA SER A 193 -7.25 -7.06 -4.62
C SER A 193 -6.76 -8.50 -4.85
N ILE A 194 -5.44 -8.66 -4.91
CA ILE A 194 -4.83 -10.00 -5.01
C ILE A 194 -5.17 -10.86 -3.78
N ASP A 195 -5.39 -10.24 -2.63
CA ASP A 195 -5.76 -10.91 -1.40
C ASP A 195 -7.09 -11.65 -1.57
N TYR A 196 -8.14 -10.97 -2.00
CA TYR A 196 -9.45 -11.58 -2.28
C TYR A 196 -9.48 -12.45 -3.54
N ALA A 197 -8.71 -12.07 -4.56
CA ALA A 197 -8.70 -12.78 -5.82
C ALA A 197 -8.01 -14.14 -5.70
N VAL A 198 -6.90 -14.20 -4.95
CA VAL A 198 -6.01 -15.37 -4.92
C VAL A 198 -5.71 -15.80 -3.48
N MET A 199 -5.22 -14.92 -2.60
CA MET A 199 -4.61 -15.33 -1.32
C MET A 199 -5.57 -16.03 -0.37
N GLU A 200 -6.84 -15.65 -0.34
CA GLU A 200 -7.86 -16.34 0.47
C GLU A 200 -8.26 -17.73 -0.07
N ARG A 201 -7.86 -18.07 -1.31
CA ARG A 201 -8.36 -19.27 -2.03
C ARG A 201 -7.28 -20.25 -2.40
N THR A 202 -6.06 -19.78 -2.61
CA THR A 202 -4.96 -20.61 -3.08
C THR A 202 -4.41 -21.54 -2.00
N ALA A 203 -4.06 -22.75 -2.38
CA ALA A 203 -3.29 -23.68 -1.54
C ALA A 203 -1.76 -23.40 -1.61
N LYS A 204 -1.32 -22.46 -2.43
CA LYS A 204 0.10 -22.12 -2.63
C LYS A 204 0.53 -20.89 -1.84
N ALA A 205 -0.28 -20.39 -0.92
CA ALA A 205 0.11 -19.30 -0.05
C ALA A 205 1.14 -19.75 0.98
N ALA A 206 2.21 -18.97 1.12
CA ALA A 206 3.23 -19.15 2.15
C ALA A 206 3.56 -17.82 2.82
N VAL A 207 4.14 -17.85 4.02
CA VAL A 207 4.48 -16.67 4.80
C VAL A 207 5.88 -16.76 5.40
N VAL A 208 6.63 -15.66 5.30
CA VAL A 208 7.86 -15.42 6.05
C VAL A 208 7.53 -14.48 7.20
N PRO A 209 7.65 -14.91 8.47
CA PRO A 209 7.56 -13.99 9.61
C PRO A 209 8.70 -12.96 9.55
N ALA A 210 8.37 -11.68 9.61
CA ALA A 210 9.35 -10.60 9.48
C ALA A 210 9.13 -9.51 10.53
N ASP A 211 10.21 -9.12 11.20
CA ASP A 211 10.24 -7.99 12.15
C ASP A 211 11.11 -6.88 11.54
N ILE A 212 10.51 -6.15 10.61
CA ILE A 212 11.18 -5.17 9.75
C ILE A 212 10.79 -3.72 10.07
N GLY A 213 10.01 -3.50 11.14
CA GLY A 213 9.46 -2.18 11.44
C GLY A 213 8.53 -1.67 10.35
N TRP A 214 7.67 -2.56 9.82
CA TRP A 214 6.72 -2.26 8.77
C TRP A 214 5.51 -1.47 9.28
N SER A 215 5.06 -0.51 8.49
CA SER A 215 3.79 0.19 8.64
C SER A 215 3.22 0.50 7.25
N ASP A 216 1.91 0.35 7.09
CA ASP A 216 1.20 0.78 5.88
C ASP A 216 0.97 2.30 5.82
N LEU A 217 1.34 3.04 6.88
CA LEU A 217 1.09 4.48 7.05
C LEU A 217 -0.39 4.87 6.83
N GLY A 218 -1.31 3.92 7.01
CA GLY A 218 -2.73 4.05 6.69
C GLY A 218 -3.51 5.01 7.61
N SER A 219 -2.87 5.59 8.62
CA SER A 219 -3.50 6.56 9.53
C SER A 219 -2.51 7.61 10.02
N TRP A 220 -3.03 8.75 10.49
CA TRP A 220 -2.21 9.80 11.09
C TRP A 220 -1.52 9.33 12.38
N SER A 221 -2.09 8.36 13.10
CA SER A 221 -1.43 7.71 14.23
C SER A 221 -0.21 6.90 13.77
N ALA A 222 -0.34 6.14 12.68
CA ALA A 222 0.76 5.38 12.12
C ALA A 222 1.92 6.28 11.64
N LEU A 223 1.61 7.48 11.11
CA LEU A 223 2.62 8.49 10.78
C LEU A 223 3.35 9.00 12.02
N TRP A 224 2.64 9.23 13.14
CA TRP A 224 3.26 9.60 14.41
C TRP A 224 4.15 8.47 14.94
N ASP A 225 3.72 7.21 14.82
CA ASP A 225 4.51 6.04 15.22
C ASP A 225 5.78 5.91 14.38
N ALA A 226 5.67 6.05 13.07
CA ALA A 226 6.80 5.98 12.13
C ALA A 226 7.81 7.12 12.33
N ALA A 227 7.35 8.28 12.84
CA ALA A 227 8.20 9.45 13.11
C ALA A 227 8.87 9.41 14.50
N ALA A 228 9.06 8.24 15.10
CA ALA A 228 9.60 8.10 16.47
C ALA A 228 10.95 8.83 16.67
N ALA A 229 11.83 8.81 15.68
CA ALA A 229 13.13 9.50 15.72
C ALA A 229 13.04 11.03 15.63
N ALA A 230 11.91 11.58 15.21
CA ALA A 230 11.66 13.01 15.07
C ALA A 230 10.84 13.60 16.24
N ARG A 231 10.51 12.80 17.25
CA ARG A 231 9.77 13.26 18.43
C ARG A 231 10.63 14.16 19.31
N ASP A 232 10.02 15.25 19.82
CA ASP A 232 10.62 16.05 20.88
C ASP A 232 10.57 15.32 22.25
N ALA A 233 11.03 16.01 23.31
CA ALA A 233 11.06 15.46 24.69
C ALA A 233 9.65 15.11 25.23
N GLU A 234 8.63 15.81 24.78
CA GLU A 234 7.23 15.63 25.15
C GLU A 234 6.50 14.64 24.21
N GLY A 235 7.22 14.04 23.25
CA GLY A 235 6.69 13.06 22.30
C GLY A 235 5.90 13.68 21.15
N ASN A 236 6.04 14.97 20.88
CA ASN A 236 5.38 15.62 19.76
C ASN A 236 6.19 15.45 18.46
N VAL A 237 5.49 15.46 17.34
CA VAL A 237 6.06 15.52 16.00
C VAL A 237 5.52 16.74 15.29
N GLY A 238 6.41 17.66 14.89
CA GLY A 238 6.09 18.83 14.08
C GLY A 238 6.63 18.68 12.65
N VAL A 239 5.81 18.91 11.63
CA VAL A 239 6.18 18.85 10.21
C VAL A 239 5.73 20.14 9.52
N GLY A 240 6.68 20.87 8.91
CA GLY A 240 6.43 22.15 8.27
C GLY A 240 6.42 23.33 9.25
N PRO A 241 5.77 24.45 8.91
CA PRO A 241 5.70 25.63 9.78
C PRO A 241 4.72 25.42 10.96
N VAL A 242 5.23 24.84 12.05
CA VAL A 242 4.44 24.52 13.25
C VAL A 242 5.12 25.03 14.52
N GLU A 243 4.30 25.44 15.51
CA GLU A 243 4.72 25.79 16.85
C GLU A 243 3.88 25.02 17.86
N ILE A 244 4.56 24.28 18.75
CA ILE A 244 3.91 23.42 19.76
C ILE A 244 4.34 23.89 21.15
N VAL A 245 3.38 24.29 21.97
CA VAL A 245 3.63 24.85 23.32
C VAL A 245 2.80 24.09 24.35
N ALA A 246 3.43 23.68 25.44
CA ALA A 246 2.77 23.00 26.57
C ALA A 246 1.86 21.84 26.16
N SER A 247 2.24 21.10 25.11
CA SER A 247 1.48 19.99 24.52
C SER A 247 2.32 18.71 24.52
N ARG A 248 1.69 17.56 24.48
CA ARG A 248 2.39 16.26 24.47
C ARG A 248 1.72 15.21 23.58
N GLY A 249 2.55 14.33 23.00
CA GLY A 249 2.06 13.21 22.19
C GLY A 249 1.33 13.62 20.91
N CYS A 250 1.52 14.86 20.45
CA CYS A 250 0.81 15.42 19.30
C CYS A 250 1.53 15.15 17.99
N TYR A 251 0.78 14.97 16.91
CA TYR A 251 1.28 15.02 15.53
C TYR A 251 0.71 16.28 14.87
N VAL A 252 1.57 17.22 14.52
CA VAL A 252 1.16 18.49 13.89
C VAL A 252 1.87 18.64 12.55
N ARG A 253 1.11 18.69 11.47
CA ARG A 253 1.64 18.88 10.12
C ARG A 253 1.00 20.09 9.47
N SER A 254 1.80 20.96 8.89
CA SER A 254 1.33 22.07 8.06
C SER A 254 2.09 22.16 6.75
N GLU A 255 1.38 22.41 5.64
CA GLU A 255 1.98 22.49 4.30
C GLU A 255 2.32 23.94 3.89
N GLY A 256 1.87 24.94 4.61
CA GLY A 256 2.16 26.34 4.23
C GLY A 256 1.85 27.37 5.29
N ILE A 257 0.78 27.20 6.04
CA ILE A 257 0.32 28.16 7.04
C ILE A 257 0.94 27.85 8.40
N LEU A 258 1.48 28.85 9.13
CA LEU A 258 1.95 28.64 10.50
C LEU A 258 0.80 28.09 11.36
N THR A 259 1.00 26.90 11.90
CA THR A 259 0.02 26.19 12.73
C THR A 259 0.51 26.12 14.17
N GLY A 260 -0.16 26.79 15.07
CA GLY A 260 0.13 26.79 16.52
C GLY A 260 -0.75 25.80 17.28
N VAL A 261 -0.16 25.06 18.22
CA VAL A 261 -0.85 24.14 19.13
C VAL A 261 -0.43 24.44 20.56
N VAL A 262 -1.38 24.66 21.47
CA VAL A 262 -1.12 25.04 22.86
C VAL A 262 -1.96 24.20 23.82
N GLY A 263 -1.31 23.55 24.78
CA GLY A 263 -1.98 22.87 25.90
C GLY A 263 -2.79 21.64 25.54
N LEU A 264 -2.46 20.95 24.44
CA LEU A 264 -3.19 19.79 23.94
C LEU A 264 -2.39 18.49 24.11
N GLU A 265 -3.10 17.37 24.21
CA GLU A 265 -2.52 16.05 24.42
C GLU A 265 -3.09 15.05 23.41
N ASP A 266 -2.21 14.18 22.89
CA ASP A 266 -2.56 13.03 22.02
C ASP A 266 -3.49 13.41 20.86
N ILE A 267 -3.23 14.51 20.18
CA ILE A 267 -4.00 14.96 19.02
C ILE A 267 -3.20 14.89 17.73
N VAL A 268 -3.93 14.82 16.65
CA VAL A 268 -3.47 15.05 15.29
C VAL A 268 -4.02 16.38 14.80
N VAL A 269 -3.15 17.24 14.27
CA VAL A 269 -3.52 18.45 13.54
C VAL A 269 -2.85 18.40 12.17
N VAL A 270 -3.65 18.48 11.11
CA VAL A 270 -3.14 18.55 9.74
C VAL A 270 -3.74 19.77 9.06
N THR A 271 -2.88 20.66 8.60
CA THR A 271 -3.26 21.88 7.89
C THR A 271 -2.71 21.81 6.47
N THR A 272 -3.60 21.82 5.49
CA THR A 272 -3.31 21.95 4.07
C THR A 272 -3.76 23.32 3.55
N ASP A 273 -3.54 23.60 2.27
CA ASP A 273 -3.95 24.88 1.66
C ASP A 273 -5.48 25.04 1.61
N ASP A 274 -6.24 23.96 1.76
CA ASP A 274 -7.69 23.91 1.56
C ASP A 274 -8.49 23.32 2.73
N ALA A 275 -7.83 22.70 3.72
CA ALA A 275 -8.52 22.06 4.84
C ALA A 275 -7.67 22.06 6.13
N VAL A 276 -8.36 21.99 7.26
CA VAL A 276 -7.76 21.73 8.57
C VAL A 276 -8.47 20.53 9.21
N LEU A 277 -7.70 19.51 9.56
CA LEU A 277 -8.16 18.36 10.33
C LEU A 277 -7.65 18.46 11.76
N VAL A 278 -8.52 18.27 12.75
CA VAL A 278 -8.16 18.09 14.16
C VAL A 278 -8.89 16.87 14.69
N ALA A 279 -8.15 15.93 15.26
CA ALA A 279 -8.74 14.70 15.82
C ALA A 279 -7.89 14.18 17.00
N PRO A 280 -8.47 13.49 17.99
CA PRO A 280 -7.70 12.67 18.91
C PRO A 280 -6.92 11.59 18.13
N ARG A 281 -5.65 11.37 18.48
CA ARG A 281 -4.79 10.38 17.82
C ARG A 281 -5.40 8.97 17.87
N ALA A 282 -6.03 8.60 18.98
CA ALA A 282 -6.74 7.34 19.13
C ALA A 282 -7.96 7.18 18.18
N ARG A 283 -8.43 8.27 17.57
CA ARG A 283 -9.54 8.29 16.62
C ARG A 283 -9.12 8.59 15.17
N ALA A 284 -7.85 8.47 14.86
CA ALA A 284 -7.32 8.77 13.52
C ALA A 284 -8.00 7.96 12.40
N GLN A 285 -8.44 6.74 12.69
CA GLN A 285 -9.19 5.90 11.74
C GLN A 285 -10.60 6.45 11.40
N ASP A 286 -11.21 7.24 12.30
CA ASP A 286 -12.53 7.82 12.09
C ASP A 286 -12.54 8.96 11.07
N VAL A 287 -11.37 9.44 10.63
CA VAL A 287 -11.23 10.44 9.57
C VAL A 287 -11.93 9.99 8.29
N LYS A 288 -11.99 8.68 8.03
CA LYS A 288 -12.74 8.10 6.91
C LYS A 288 -14.22 8.50 6.94
N LEU A 289 -14.84 8.50 8.11
CA LEU A 289 -16.26 8.91 8.26
C LEU A 289 -16.48 10.37 7.85
N LEU A 290 -15.50 11.24 8.15
CA LEU A 290 -15.53 12.64 7.72
C LEU A 290 -15.40 12.74 6.20
N VAL A 291 -14.45 12.03 5.60
CA VAL A 291 -14.25 12.00 4.15
C VAL A 291 -15.50 11.49 3.41
N ASP A 292 -16.14 10.43 3.92
CA ASP A 292 -17.38 9.90 3.33
C ASP A 292 -18.53 10.92 3.38
N ARG A 293 -18.65 11.69 4.48
CA ARG A 293 -19.61 12.80 4.57
C ARG A 293 -19.33 13.91 3.58
N LEU A 294 -18.06 14.30 3.44
CA LEU A 294 -17.67 15.35 2.48
C LEU A 294 -17.96 14.91 1.04
N ARG A 295 -17.68 13.64 0.70
CA ARG A 295 -18.02 13.06 -0.62
C ARG A 295 -19.52 13.07 -0.87
N ALA A 296 -20.31 12.65 0.11
CA ALA A 296 -21.77 12.66 0.01
C ALA A 296 -22.34 14.07 -0.15
N ALA A 297 -21.68 15.08 0.40
CA ALA A 297 -22.03 16.49 0.25
C ALA A 297 -21.44 17.15 -1.02
N GLY A 298 -20.74 16.40 -1.88
CA GLY A 298 -20.14 16.92 -3.12
C GLY A 298 -19.00 17.93 -2.87
N ARG A 299 -18.36 17.88 -1.71
CA ARG A 299 -17.27 18.80 -1.39
C ARG A 299 -16.01 18.43 -2.17
N PRO A 300 -15.40 19.37 -2.92
CA PRO A 300 -14.21 19.10 -3.73
C PRO A 300 -13.00 18.68 -2.88
N GLU A 301 -12.89 19.16 -1.65
CA GLU A 301 -11.81 18.84 -0.73
C GLU A 301 -11.72 17.34 -0.36
N ALA A 302 -12.79 16.58 -0.61
CA ALA A 302 -12.83 15.13 -0.41
C ALA A 302 -12.20 14.33 -1.56
N THR A 303 -11.98 14.92 -2.72
CA THR A 303 -11.60 14.21 -3.95
C THR A 303 -10.43 14.81 -4.70
N GLY A 304 -9.99 16.01 -4.35
CA GLY A 304 -8.90 16.69 -5.03
C GLY A 304 -8.20 17.71 -4.16
N HIS A 305 -6.99 18.07 -4.55
CA HIS A 305 -6.21 19.16 -3.95
C HIS A 305 -6.18 20.35 -4.91
N ARG A 306 -6.08 21.56 -4.37
CA ARG A 306 -5.90 22.78 -5.18
C ARG A 306 -4.61 22.76 -5.98
N ARG A 307 -3.56 22.07 -5.46
CA ARG A 307 -2.28 21.94 -6.14
C ARG A 307 -2.30 20.73 -7.08
N VAL A 308 -2.07 21.00 -8.37
CA VAL A 308 -2.02 19.97 -9.43
C VAL A 308 -0.61 19.94 -10.04
N TYR A 309 0.07 18.81 -9.92
CA TYR A 309 1.41 18.60 -10.48
C TYR A 309 1.36 18.37 -11.99
N ARG A 310 2.33 18.93 -12.71
CA ARG A 310 2.55 18.82 -14.14
C ARG A 310 4.04 18.60 -14.45
N PRO A 311 4.43 18.15 -15.65
CA PRO A 311 5.85 17.92 -16.00
C PRO A 311 6.76 19.13 -15.82
N TRP A 312 6.20 20.33 -15.91
CA TRP A 312 6.90 21.61 -15.79
C TRP A 312 6.79 22.25 -14.40
N GLY A 313 6.17 21.58 -13.42
CA GLY A 313 5.98 22.09 -12.05
C GLY A 313 4.58 21.80 -11.50
N HIS A 314 3.98 22.77 -10.82
CA HIS A 314 2.60 22.67 -10.33
C HIS A 314 1.85 23.97 -10.57
N TYR A 315 0.52 23.90 -10.60
CA TYR A 315 -0.33 25.06 -10.50
C TYR A 315 -1.34 24.88 -9.35
N GLU A 316 -1.77 26.00 -8.79
CA GLU A 316 -2.81 26.04 -7.76
C GLU A 316 -4.05 26.73 -8.32
N GLY A 317 -5.20 26.10 -8.18
CA GLY A 317 -6.49 26.70 -8.51
C GLY A 317 -6.86 27.73 -7.45
N LEU A 318 -6.82 29.02 -7.79
CA LEU A 318 -7.18 30.11 -6.86
C LEU A 318 -8.70 30.30 -6.73
N ILE A 319 -9.47 29.92 -7.77
CA ILE A 319 -10.94 30.01 -7.79
C ILE A 319 -11.46 28.81 -8.60
N GLN A 320 -12.32 27.99 -8.00
CA GLN A 320 -13.21 27.14 -8.76
C GLN A 320 -14.51 27.91 -8.94
N GLY A 321 -14.75 28.40 -10.18
CA GLY A 321 -16.05 28.96 -10.53
C GLY A 321 -17.13 27.87 -10.45
N ASN A 322 -18.31 28.25 -9.98
CA ASN A 322 -19.52 27.43 -10.04
C ASN A 322 -19.92 27.16 -11.50
#